data_64578d75fc4ac346184b57fba0420b08
#
_entry.id   64578d75fc4ac346184b57fba0420b08
#
_cell.length_a   1.000
_cell.length_b   1.000
_cell.length_c   1.000
_cell.angle_alpha   90.00
_cell.angle_beta   90.00
_cell.angle_gamma   90.00
#
_symmetry.space_group_name_H-M   'P 1'
#
loop_
_entity.id
_entity.type
_entity.pdbx_description
1 polymer ?
#
loop_
_entity_poly.entity_id
_entity_poly.type
_entity_poly.pdbx_seq_one_letter_code
_entity_poly.pdbx_strand_id
1 'polypeptide(L)'
;MSSTTKPWAIISGAGPSGLLLGLLLAKKGIPIQLVDMSYELDKQPRATHYGPPAMYELRRAGVADEMREQGFFPNGVSWRKIDGTFLAGINVELTSDDPDRMTCLPLNKLGKILYEHISREPTATVSWGHKVVGLGQDDDKAWVDVETPQGPKKLEAEYIIGCDGANSQIRRSLFGDFEFPGKTWDEQIVATNTYYDFSPYNWEDSNFIIHPEHYYMAAKIGTDGLYRITYGEKPGLTLEQLKERQPMKFKEFLPGHPDPSQYKIVNFSPYKIHQRLAPSMRVGRFCLAADAAHLCNPFGGMGLTGGIVDVGGLYDCLAGIYEGLADPSILDKYAEIRAQKYNEIVNPISSDNIVRLNGQDPDKALENDEFLRMCKRAETDHEFAKQMQGGVNALKHDFTQYYKKKGTQNGSTENGDFLKQHHLPLQAAAAGGVNA
;
A
#
# COMPACT_ATOMS: atom_id res chain seq x y z
N MET A 1 -0.37 -36.92 16.48
CA MET A 1 -0.25 -36.80 15.01
C MET A 1 -1.25 -35.77 14.58
N SER A 2 -0.80 -34.54 14.30
CA SER A 2 -1.67 -33.48 13.77
C SER A 2 -2.08 -33.88 12.35
N SER A 3 -3.34 -34.14 12.13
CA SER A 3 -3.92 -34.28 10.79
C SER A 3 -3.75 -32.92 10.13
N THR A 4 -2.75 -32.78 9.27
CA THR A 4 -2.60 -31.59 8.42
C THR A 4 -3.75 -31.58 7.42
N THR A 5 -4.83 -30.88 7.76
CA THR A 5 -5.91 -30.63 6.81
C THR A 5 -5.30 -29.94 5.60
N LYS A 6 -5.60 -30.45 4.39
CA LYS A 6 -5.16 -29.84 3.12
C LYS A 6 -5.60 -28.36 3.11
N PRO A 7 -4.72 -27.39 2.82
CA PRO A 7 -5.14 -25.99 2.76
C PRO A 7 -6.16 -25.78 1.64
N TRP A 8 -7.19 -25.00 1.92
CA TRP A 8 -8.14 -24.57 0.91
C TRP A 8 -7.53 -23.47 0.03
N ALA A 9 -6.69 -22.61 0.62
CA ALA A 9 -5.95 -21.62 -0.13
C ALA A 9 -4.46 -21.61 0.26
N ILE A 10 -3.59 -21.35 -0.74
CA ILE A 10 -2.17 -21.07 -0.55
C ILE A 10 -1.92 -19.61 -0.87
N ILE A 11 -1.19 -18.91 0.01
CA ILE A 11 -0.79 -17.52 -0.17
C ILE A 11 0.72 -17.47 -0.32
N SER A 12 1.20 -17.01 -1.47
CA SER A 12 2.62 -16.79 -1.72
C SER A 12 3.01 -15.39 -1.26
N GLY A 13 3.91 -15.31 -0.28
CA GLY A 13 4.38 -14.09 0.36
C GLY A 13 3.80 -13.90 1.76
N ALA A 14 4.67 -13.91 2.79
CA ALA A 14 4.34 -13.59 4.18
C ALA A 14 4.68 -12.14 4.55
N GLY A 15 4.56 -11.23 3.58
CA GLY A 15 4.53 -9.79 3.80
C GLY A 15 3.19 -9.35 4.41
N PRO A 16 3.01 -8.05 4.71
CA PRO A 16 1.79 -7.54 5.36
C PRO A 16 0.49 -7.91 4.64
N SER A 17 0.48 -7.88 3.30
CA SER A 17 -0.70 -8.24 2.50
C SER A 17 -1.06 -9.71 2.63
N GLY A 18 -0.07 -10.62 2.52
CA GLY A 18 -0.31 -12.05 2.65
C GLY A 18 -0.69 -12.45 4.08
N LEU A 19 -0.02 -11.87 5.09
CA LEU A 19 -0.35 -12.10 6.49
C LEU A 19 -1.75 -11.61 6.85
N LEU A 20 -2.16 -10.43 6.33
CA LEU A 20 -3.50 -9.90 6.55
C LEU A 20 -4.57 -10.78 5.90
N LEU A 21 -4.38 -11.17 4.63
CA LEU A 21 -5.32 -12.08 3.95
C LEU A 21 -5.43 -13.40 4.69
N GLY A 22 -4.28 -13.99 5.05
CA GLY A 22 -4.23 -15.24 5.78
C GLY A 22 -4.94 -15.14 7.14
N LEU A 23 -4.73 -14.06 7.88
CA LEU A 23 -5.39 -13.82 9.16
C LEU A 23 -6.91 -13.70 9.02
N LEU A 24 -7.38 -12.91 8.05
CA LEU A 24 -8.81 -12.76 7.80
C LEU A 24 -9.48 -14.08 7.43
N LEU A 25 -8.87 -14.87 6.54
CA LEU A 25 -9.38 -16.19 6.14
C LEU A 25 -9.33 -17.18 7.30
N ALA A 26 -8.23 -17.23 8.06
CA ALA A 26 -8.06 -18.16 9.19
C ALA A 26 -9.07 -17.86 10.33
N LYS A 27 -9.30 -16.59 10.66
CA LYS A 27 -10.36 -16.19 11.61
C LYS A 27 -11.77 -16.63 11.18
N LYS A 28 -11.97 -16.82 9.89
CA LYS A 28 -13.20 -17.36 9.33
C LYS A 28 -13.24 -18.90 9.37
N GLY A 29 -12.17 -19.54 9.85
CA GLY A 29 -12.04 -21.00 9.90
C GLY A 29 -11.63 -21.61 8.56
N ILE A 30 -11.22 -20.82 7.57
CA ILE A 30 -10.78 -21.30 6.25
C ILE A 30 -9.34 -21.81 6.36
N PRO A 31 -9.05 -23.07 6.01
CA PRO A 31 -7.70 -23.62 6.08
C PRO A 31 -6.78 -22.96 5.06
N ILE A 32 -5.69 -22.35 5.52
CA ILE A 32 -4.72 -21.67 4.66
C ILE A 32 -3.28 -22.07 4.96
N GLN A 33 -2.44 -21.99 3.93
CA GLN A 33 -1.00 -22.08 4.08
C GLN A 33 -0.35 -20.86 3.42
N LEU A 34 0.41 -20.09 4.19
CA LEU A 34 1.32 -19.09 3.66
C LEU A 34 2.68 -19.73 3.38
N VAL A 35 3.29 -19.36 2.25
CA VAL A 35 4.65 -19.75 1.90
C VAL A 35 5.47 -18.50 1.62
N ASP A 36 6.68 -18.43 2.14
CA ASP A 36 7.60 -17.32 1.87
C ASP A 36 9.03 -17.84 1.68
N MET A 37 9.73 -17.25 0.72
CA MET A 37 11.13 -17.61 0.43
C MET A 37 12.09 -17.17 1.53
N SER A 38 11.73 -16.17 2.32
CA SER A 38 12.51 -15.69 3.45
C SER A 38 12.45 -16.68 4.62
N TYR A 39 13.34 -16.57 5.57
CA TYR A 39 13.38 -17.42 6.78
C TYR A 39 12.76 -16.73 8.00
N GLU A 40 12.43 -15.46 7.89
CA GLU A 40 11.83 -14.64 8.96
C GLU A 40 11.11 -13.42 8.37
N LEU A 41 10.40 -12.69 9.22
CA LEU A 41 9.75 -11.41 8.86
C LEU A 41 10.75 -10.36 8.41
N ASP A 42 10.36 -9.52 7.44
CA ASP A 42 11.13 -8.34 7.07
C ASP A 42 11.24 -7.37 8.26
N LYS A 43 12.46 -6.99 8.60
CA LYS A 43 12.77 -6.08 9.72
C LYS A 43 12.86 -4.61 9.30
N GLN A 44 12.71 -4.33 8.02
CA GLN A 44 12.85 -2.97 7.47
C GLN A 44 11.59 -2.15 7.76
N PRO A 45 11.71 -0.97 8.38
CA PRO A 45 10.59 -0.05 8.57
C PRO A 45 10.31 0.67 7.23
N ARG A 46 9.65 -0.02 6.32
CA ARG A 46 9.33 0.52 4.98
C ARG A 46 8.23 1.57 5.06
N ALA A 47 7.05 1.29 4.54
CA ALA A 47 5.87 2.13 4.64
C ALA A 47 5.37 2.27 6.09
N THR A 48 4.61 3.34 6.38
CA THR A 48 4.20 3.65 7.76
C THR A 48 2.79 4.22 7.89
N HIS A 49 2.24 4.83 6.84
CA HIS A 49 0.97 5.55 6.88
C HIS A 49 -0.16 4.69 6.33
N TYR A 50 -1.17 4.43 7.15
CA TYR A 50 -2.34 3.65 6.80
C TYR A 50 -3.54 4.59 6.71
N GLY A 51 -4.00 4.86 5.51
CA GLY A 51 -5.20 5.67 5.28
C GLY A 51 -6.48 4.98 5.78
N PRO A 52 -7.58 5.72 5.91
CA PRO A 52 -8.85 5.20 6.44
C PRO A 52 -9.34 3.90 5.81
N PRO A 53 -9.27 3.69 4.47
CA PRO A 53 -9.67 2.41 3.88
C PRO A 53 -8.82 1.23 4.33
N ALA A 54 -7.51 1.44 4.57
CA ALA A 54 -6.63 0.40 5.08
C ALA A 54 -6.90 0.11 6.55
N MET A 55 -7.12 1.15 7.37
CA MET A 55 -7.47 0.99 8.79
C MET A 55 -8.79 0.25 8.97
N TYR A 56 -9.75 0.44 8.08
CA TYR A 56 -10.99 -0.35 8.05
C TYR A 56 -10.70 -1.85 7.94
N GLU A 57 -9.83 -2.28 7.04
CA GLU A 57 -9.49 -3.70 6.87
C GLU A 57 -8.67 -4.24 8.05
N LEU A 58 -7.77 -3.45 8.61
CA LEU A 58 -6.98 -3.81 9.79
C LEU A 58 -7.86 -3.91 11.05
N ARG A 59 -8.90 -3.09 11.15
CA ARG A 59 -9.93 -3.21 12.20
C ARG A 59 -10.76 -4.47 12.02
N ARG A 60 -11.15 -4.83 10.80
CA ARG A 60 -11.82 -6.12 10.50
C ARG A 60 -10.95 -7.32 10.92
N ALA A 61 -9.65 -7.22 10.72
CA ALA A 61 -8.69 -8.23 11.18
C ALA A 61 -8.51 -8.25 12.70
N GLY A 62 -9.00 -7.23 13.42
CA GLY A 62 -8.88 -7.11 14.89
C GLY A 62 -7.49 -6.74 15.36
N VAL A 63 -6.71 -5.98 14.56
CA VAL A 63 -5.34 -5.56 14.89
C VAL A 63 -5.19 -4.04 15.03
N ALA A 64 -6.25 -3.27 14.74
CA ALA A 64 -6.18 -1.81 14.70
C ALA A 64 -5.85 -1.19 16.05
N ASP A 65 -6.35 -1.73 17.15
CA ASP A 65 -6.11 -1.17 18.49
C ASP A 65 -4.65 -1.35 18.91
N GLU A 66 -4.07 -2.54 18.68
CA GLU A 66 -2.66 -2.82 18.92
C GLU A 66 -1.75 -1.94 18.04
N MET A 67 -2.16 -1.66 16.80
CA MET A 67 -1.45 -0.72 15.93
C MET A 67 -1.45 0.70 16.48
N ARG A 68 -2.57 1.16 17.06
CA ARG A 68 -2.68 2.49 17.65
C ARG A 68 -1.85 2.61 18.92
N GLU A 69 -1.80 1.57 19.73
CA GLU A 69 -0.98 1.53 20.94
C GLU A 69 0.52 1.61 20.65
N GLN A 70 0.97 0.98 19.54
CA GLN A 70 2.38 0.95 19.14
C GLN A 70 2.77 2.06 18.16
N GLY A 71 1.79 2.75 17.59
CA GLY A 71 1.94 3.78 16.56
C GLY A 71 1.64 5.18 17.05
N PHE A 72 1.23 6.04 16.14
CA PHE A 72 0.75 7.39 16.43
C PHE A 72 -0.24 7.88 15.38
N PHE A 73 -0.97 8.94 15.70
CA PHE A 73 -1.80 9.67 14.75
C PHE A 73 -1.02 10.87 14.23
N PRO A 74 -0.84 11.02 12.91
CA PRO A 74 -0.18 12.21 12.38
C PRO A 74 -1.06 13.44 12.56
N ASN A 75 -0.43 14.61 12.74
CA ASN A 75 -1.15 15.87 12.93
C ASN A 75 -1.58 16.50 11.61
N GLY A 76 -0.84 16.30 10.54
CA GLY A 76 -1.14 16.93 9.25
C GLY A 76 -0.17 16.61 8.14
N VAL A 77 -0.50 17.15 6.98
CA VAL A 77 0.30 17.11 5.76
C VAL A 77 0.44 18.54 5.24
N SER A 78 1.64 18.93 4.81
CA SER A 78 1.84 20.24 4.17
C SER A 78 2.63 20.15 2.86
N TRP A 79 2.39 21.16 2.01
CA TRP A 79 3.19 21.47 0.83
C TRP A 79 3.92 22.78 1.07
N ARG A 80 5.23 22.76 0.83
CA ARG A 80 6.11 23.88 1.14
C ARG A 80 7.07 24.17 -0.02
N LYS A 81 7.60 25.38 -0.05
CA LYS A 81 8.78 25.70 -0.85
C LYS A 81 10.04 25.18 -0.16
N ILE A 82 11.15 25.20 -0.88
CA ILE A 82 12.45 24.72 -0.35
C ILE A 82 12.97 25.55 0.82
N ASP A 83 12.61 26.84 0.88
CA ASP A 83 12.95 27.73 2.00
C ASP A 83 12.07 27.52 3.24
N GLY A 84 11.15 26.52 3.20
CA GLY A 84 10.21 26.23 4.27
C GLY A 84 8.90 27.00 4.22
N THR A 85 8.72 27.94 3.29
CA THR A 85 7.47 28.68 3.14
C THR A 85 6.29 27.76 2.94
N PHE A 86 5.30 27.84 3.80
CA PHE A 86 4.07 27.06 3.73
C PHE A 86 3.20 27.52 2.57
N LEU A 87 2.74 26.61 1.74
CA LEU A 87 1.83 26.85 0.63
C LEU A 87 0.41 26.44 0.98
N ALA A 88 0.19 25.20 1.34
CA ALA A 88 -1.10 24.65 1.70
C ALA A 88 -0.93 23.41 2.58
N GLY A 89 -1.99 23.02 3.32
CA GLY A 89 -1.94 21.85 4.17
C GLY A 89 -3.28 21.15 4.34
N ILE A 90 -3.22 19.97 4.93
CA ILE A 90 -4.38 19.18 5.35
C ILE A 90 -4.22 18.90 6.84
N ASN A 91 -5.16 19.37 7.63
CA ASN A 91 -5.26 19.01 9.05
C ASN A 91 -6.02 17.70 9.17
N VAL A 92 -5.32 16.61 9.49
CA VAL A 92 -5.94 15.29 9.64
C VAL A 92 -6.65 15.09 10.99
N GLU A 93 -6.44 16.00 11.95
CA GLU A 93 -7.16 15.97 13.24
C GLU A 93 -8.65 16.27 13.09
N LEU A 94 -9.07 16.90 11.99
CA LEU A 94 -10.49 17.14 11.67
C LEU A 94 -11.31 15.84 11.50
N THR A 95 -10.64 14.70 11.30
CA THR A 95 -11.24 13.37 11.21
C THR A 95 -10.89 12.50 12.41
N SER A 96 -10.57 13.09 13.56
CA SER A 96 -10.16 12.38 14.78
C SER A 96 -11.25 11.50 15.39
N ASP A 97 -12.51 11.77 15.08
CA ASP A 97 -13.70 10.99 15.44
C ASP A 97 -13.95 9.77 14.53
N ASP A 98 -13.27 9.67 13.37
CA ASP A 98 -13.38 8.50 12.51
C ASP A 98 -12.69 7.28 13.17
N PRO A 99 -13.42 6.16 13.38
CA PRO A 99 -12.84 4.94 13.92
C PRO A 99 -11.75 4.36 13.01
N ASP A 100 -11.69 4.75 11.75
CA ASP A 100 -10.69 4.32 10.77
C ASP A 100 -9.71 5.45 10.41
N ARG A 101 -9.58 6.49 11.26
CA ARG A 101 -8.66 7.60 11.02
C ARG A 101 -7.23 7.12 10.72
N MET A 102 -6.52 7.90 9.91
CA MET A 102 -5.14 7.61 9.55
C MET A 102 -4.28 7.29 10.78
N THR A 103 -3.55 6.19 10.70
CA THR A 103 -2.63 5.74 11.75
C THR A 103 -1.24 5.51 11.14
N CYS A 104 -0.21 5.85 11.88
CA CYS A 104 1.19 5.63 11.48
C CYS A 104 1.81 4.55 12.36
N LEU A 105 2.38 3.52 11.70
CA LEU A 105 3.14 2.45 12.34
C LEU A 105 4.13 1.88 11.32
N PRO A 106 5.43 1.72 11.62
CA PRO A 106 6.37 1.06 10.73
C PRO A 106 5.91 -0.33 10.29
N LEU A 107 6.03 -0.62 8.99
CA LEU A 107 5.48 -1.83 8.37
C LEU A 107 5.99 -3.13 8.97
N ASN A 108 7.26 -3.16 9.43
CA ASN A 108 7.82 -4.30 10.15
C ASN A 108 7.12 -4.57 11.49
N LYS A 109 6.62 -3.54 12.17
CA LYS A 109 5.82 -3.70 13.39
C LYS A 109 4.43 -4.26 13.06
N LEU A 110 3.77 -3.77 12.00
CA LEU A 110 2.52 -4.37 11.53
C LEU A 110 2.73 -5.83 11.15
N GLY A 111 3.79 -6.15 10.41
CA GLY A 111 4.13 -7.53 10.06
C GLY A 111 4.24 -8.45 11.28
N LYS A 112 4.86 -7.95 12.36
CA LYS A 112 4.96 -8.68 13.63
C LYS A 112 3.60 -8.91 14.28
N ILE A 113 2.77 -7.86 14.39
CA ILE A 113 1.40 -7.96 14.93
C ILE A 113 0.59 -9.01 14.16
N LEU A 114 0.55 -8.90 12.83
CA LEU A 114 -0.18 -9.83 11.98
C LEU A 114 0.32 -11.27 12.13
N TYR A 115 1.65 -11.46 12.19
CA TYR A 115 2.24 -12.78 12.37
C TYR A 115 1.94 -13.40 13.74
N GLU A 116 1.95 -12.61 14.79
CA GLU A 116 1.58 -13.08 16.14
C GLU A 116 0.10 -13.50 16.21
N HIS A 117 -0.79 -12.73 15.54
CA HIS A 117 -2.21 -13.10 15.48
C HIS A 117 -2.45 -14.35 14.66
N ILE A 118 -1.91 -14.44 13.43
CA ILE A 118 -2.13 -15.58 12.56
C ILE A 118 -1.52 -16.88 13.13
N SER A 119 -0.41 -16.79 13.89
CA SER A 119 0.23 -17.94 14.52
C SER A 119 -0.63 -18.60 15.61
N ARG A 120 -1.67 -17.92 16.08
CA ARG A 120 -2.64 -18.47 17.06
C ARG A 120 -3.85 -19.12 16.38
N GLU A 121 -4.00 -18.94 15.06
CA GLU A 121 -5.15 -19.49 14.33
C GLU A 121 -4.90 -20.95 13.96
N PRO A 122 -5.76 -21.90 14.38
CA PRO A 122 -5.53 -23.34 14.19
C PRO A 122 -5.63 -23.76 12.71
N THR A 123 -6.25 -22.96 11.87
CA THR A 123 -6.44 -23.22 10.43
C THR A 123 -5.36 -22.59 9.56
N ALA A 124 -4.38 -21.89 10.15
CA ALA A 124 -3.30 -21.24 9.43
C ALA A 124 -1.96 -21.95 9.64
N THR A 125 -1.17 -22.04 8.58
CA THR A 125 0.23 -22.47 8.64
C THR A 125 1.10 -21.45 7.89
N VAL A 126 2.18 -20.98 8.50
CA VAL A 126 3.19 -20.15 7.84
C VAL A 126 4.47 -20.97 7.64
N SER A 127 4.88 -21.13 6.39
CA SER A 127 6.02 -21.94 5.97
C SER A 127 7.13 -21.07 5.43
N TRP A 128 8.15 -20.82 6.23
CA TRP A 128 9.35 -20.07 5.86
C TRP A 128 10.33 -20.90 5.04
N GLY A 129 11.18 -20.24 4.23
CA GLY A 129 12.15 -20.91 3.36
C GLY A 129 11.49 -21.69 2.22
N HIS A 130 10.24 -21.37 1.87
CA HIS A 130 9.49 -21.99 0.79
C HIS A 130 9.41 -21.05 -0.42
N LYS A 131 10.31 -21.24 -1.39
CA LYS A 131 10.40 -20.39 -2.58
C LYS A 131 9.58 -21.02 -3.70
N VAL A 132 8.57 -20.31 -4.16
CA VAL A 132 7.81 -20.69 -5.37
C VAL A 132 8.71 -20.57 -6.60
N VAL A 133 8.74 -21.64 -7.42
CA VAL A 133 9.55 -21.73 -8.64
C VAL A 133 8.74 -22.13 -9.88
N GLY A 134 7.53 -22.66 -9.68
CA GLY A 134 6.63 -23.05 -10.74
C GLY A 134 5.18 -23.06 -10.26
N LEU A 135 4.25 -23.10 -11.19
CA LEU A 135 2.82 -23.18 -10.89
C LEU A 135 2.05 -23.89 -12.02
N GLY A 136 0.86 -24.32 -11.69
CA GLY A 136 -0.10 -24.86 -12.65
C GLY A 136 -1.48 -25.01 -12.03
N GLN A 137 -2.46 -25.32 -12.88
CA GLN A 137 -3.84 -25.56 -12.46
C GLN A 137 -4.54 -26.50 -13.44
N ASP A 138 -5.59 -27.14 -12.97
CA ASP A 138 -6.58 -27.88 -13.75
C ASP A 138 -8.00 -27.43 -13.34
N ASP A 139 -9.01 -28.15 -13.77
CA ASP A 139 -10.41 -27.81 -13.48
C ASP A 139 -10.73 -27.93 -11.98
N ASP A 140 -10.00 -28.76 -11.24
CA ASP A 140 -10.31 -29.08 -9.84
C ASP A 140 -9.44 -28.33 -8.83
N LYS A 141 -8.19 -27.99 -9.19
CA LYS A 141 -7.20 -27.43 -8.24
C LYS A 141 -6.13 -26.59 -8.90
N ALA A 142 -5.42 -25.82 -8.09
CA ALA A 142 -4.17 -25.19 -8.45
C ALA A 142 -3.01 -25.73 -7.61
N TRP A 143 -1.78 -25.58 -8.09
CA TRP A 143 -0.57 -25.94 -7.36
C TRP A 143 0.57 -24.97 -7.63
N VAL A 144 1.50 -24.96 -6.67
CA VAL A 144 2.83 -24.36 -6.82
C VAL A 144 3.90 -25.40 -6.55
N ASP A 145 4.94 -25.35 -7.38
CA ASP A 145 6.19 -26.06 -7.11
C ASP A 145 7.08 -25.16 -6.27
N VAL A 146 7.55 -25.65 -5.15
CA VAL A 146 8.34 -24.88 -4.17
C VAL A 146 9.67 -25.58 -3.86
N GLU A 147 10.73 -24.77 -3.82
CA GLU A 147 11.99 -25.17 -3.20
C GLU A 147 11.88 -24.95 -1.70
N THR A 148 12.23 -25.98 -0.91
CA THR A 148 12.19 -25.92 0.56
C THR A 148 13.51 -26.38 1.15
N PRO A 149 13.82 -26.09 2.44
CA PRO A 149 15.01 -26.61 3.10
C PRO A 149 15.11 -28.16 3.11
N GLN A 150 13.99 -28.86 2.89
CA GLN A 150 13.92 -30.32 2.83
C GLN A 150 13.88 -30.85 1.40
N GLY A 151 14.09 -30.00 0.39
CA GLY A 151 14.02 -30.33 -1.03
C GLY A 151 12.73 -29.83 -1.71
N PRO A 152 12.60 -30.07 -3.02
CA PRO A 152 11.45 -29.62 -3.79
C PRO A 152 10.16 -30.28 -3.35
N LYS A 153 9.06 -29.54 -3.36
CA LYS A 153 7.70 -30.01 -3.05
C LYS A 153 6.69 -29.40 -4.01
N LYS A 154 5.57 -30.12 -4.21
CA LYS A 154 4.37 -29.58 -4.86
C LYS A 154 3.32 -29.36 -3.78
N LEU A 155 2.78 -28.16 -3.70
CA LEU A 155 1.71 -27.77 -2.78
C LEU A 155 0.45 -27.49 -3.60
N GLU A 156 -0.69 -28.04 -3.16
CA GLU A 156 -1.97 -27.96 -3.89
C GLU A 156 -3.06 -27.34 -3.03
N ALA A 157 -3.91 -26.53 -3.65
CA ALA A 157 -5.06 -25.91 -3.01
C ALA A 157 -6.18 -25.64 -4.03
N GLU A 158 -7.35 -25.22 -3.55
CA GLU A 158 -8.45 -24.73 -4.39
C GLU A 158 -8.06 -23.40 -5.06
N TYR A 159 -7.42 -22.50 -4.33
CA TYR A 159 -6.96 -21.19 -4.82
C TYR A 159 -5.53 -20.91 -4.38
N ILE A 160 -4.81 -20.15 -5.22
CA ILE A 160 -3.46 -19.67 -4.92
C ILE A 160 -3.40 -18.15 -5.13
N ILE A 161 -2.89 -17.45 -4.13
CA ILE A 161 -2.86 -15.99 -4.11
C ILE A 161 -1.42 -15.50 -4.09
N GLY A 162 -1.04 -14.69 -5.08
CA GLY A 162 0.23 -13.97 -5.12
C GLY A 162 0.13 -12.69 -4.30
N CYS A 163 0.81 -12.68 -3.15
CA CYS A 163 1.10 -11.52 -2.30
C CYS A 163 2.63 -11.34 -2.15
N ASP A 164 3.40 -11.79 -3.13
CA ASP A 164 4.85 -11.98 -3.13
C ASP A 164 5.61 -10.74 -3.66
N GLY A 165 4.96 -9.57 -3.60
CA GLY A 165 5.58 -8.26 -3.77
C GLY A 165 5.90 -7.90 -5.21
N ALA A 166 6.64 -6.79 -5.38
CA ALA A 166 6.94 -6.19 -6.69
C ALA A 166 7.59 -7.14 -7.69
N ASN A 167 8.40 -8.09 -7.21
CA ASN A 167 9.06 -9.11 -8.03
C ASN A 167 8.30 -10.45 -8.02
N SER A 168 6.98 -10.41 -7.95
CA SER A 168 6.10 -11.57 -7.82
C SER A 168 6.46 -12.71 -8.78
N GLN A 169 6.76 -13.89 -8.22
CA GLN A 169 6.97 -15.10 -9.01
C GLN A 169 5.64 -15.61 -9.57
N ILE A 170 4.54 -15.48 -8.82
CA ILE A 170 3.20 -15.87 -9.30
C ILE A 170 2.87 -15.06 -10.56
N ARG A 171 2.97 -13.73 -10.52
CA ARG A 171 2.70 -12.88 -11.69
C ARG A 171 3.58 -13.27 -12.89
N ARG A 172 4.89 -13.41 -12.69
CA ARG A 172 5.83 -13.76 -13.77
C ARG A 172 5.54 -15.13 -14.36
N SER A 173 5.16 -16.10 -13.56
CA SER A 173 4.80 -17.42 -14.06
C SER A 173 3.48 -17.45 -14.81
N LEU A 174 2.53 -16.55 -14.48
CA LEU A 174 1.24 -16.44 -15.17
C LEU A 174 1.35 -15.70 -16.51
N PHE A 175 2.16 -14.65 -16.58
CA PHE A 175 2.15 -13.73 -17.72
C PHE A 175 3.49 -13.65 -18.47
N GLY A 176 4.59 -14.10 -17.88
CA GLY A 176 5.95 -13.92 -18.39
C GLY A 176 6.75 -12.91 -17.59
N ASP A 177 8.07 -13.06 -17.60
CA ASP A 177 8.99 -12.27 -16.75
C ASP A 177 8.95 -10.76 -17.04
N PHE A 178 8.61 -10.36 -18.25
CA PHE A 178 8.58 -8.96 -18.68
C PHE A 178 7.17 -8.38 -18.82
N GLU A 179 6.14 -9.19 -18.57
CA GLU A 179 4.73 -8.80 -18.69
C GLU A 179 4.22 -8.12 -17.40
N PHE A 180 4.67 -6.88 -17.22
CA PHE A 180 4.15 -5.99 -16.18
C PHE A 180 3.91 -4.62 -16.81
N PRO A 181 2.76 -4.43 -17.49
CA PRO A 181 2.43 -3.22 -18.23
C PRO A 181 2.48 -1.96 -17.37
N GLY A 182 2.88 -0.85 -17.99
CA GLY A 182 2.98 0.44 -17.36
C GLY A 182 4.29 1.17 -17.72
N LYS A 183 4.70 2.09 -16.88
CA LYS A 183 5.92 2.87 -17.09
C LYS A 183 6.88 2.78 -15.92
N THR A 184 8.15 3.00 -16.20
CA THR A 184 9.17 3.36 -15.22
C THR A 184 9.44 4.84 -15.41
N TRP A 185 9.43 5.61 -14.34
CA TRP A 185 9.80 7.02 -14.38
C TRP A 185 11.31 7.16 -14.60
N ASP A 186 11.70 8.22 -15.29
CA ASP A 186 13.13 8.50 -15.51
C ASP A 186 13.81 8.98 -14.22
N GLU A 187 13.04 9.53 -13.29
CA GLU A 187 13.50 9.99 -12.00
C GLU A 187 14.06 8.84 -11.15
N GLN A 188 15.23 9.08 -10.60
CA GLN A 188 15.82 8.26 -9.55
C GLN A 188 15.55 8.90 -8.21
N ILE A 189 15.07 8.13 -7.24
CA ILE A 189 14.84 8.63 -5.88
C ILE A 189 15.64 7.86 -4.86
N VAL A 190 15.92 8.53 -3.75
CA VAL A 190 16.59 7.96 -2.59
C VAL A 190 15.67 8.11 -1.39
N ALA A 191 15.28 7.00 -0.78
CA ALA A 191 14.60 7.01 0.51
C ALA A 191 15.61 6.75 1.64
N THR A 192 15.58 7.61 2.63
CA THR A 192 16.37 7.42 3.85
C THR A 192 15.45 7.33 5.05
N ASN A 193 15.85 6.54 6.06
CA ASN A 193 15.29 6.66 7.40
C ASN A 193 16.33 7.40 8.24
N THR A 194 15.96 8.56 8.73
CA THR A 194 16.90 9.54 9.29
C THR A 194 16.37 10.11 10.61
N TYR A 195 17.19 10.09 11.63
CA TYR A 195 16.96 10.90 12.82
C TYR A 195 17.42 12.33 12.51
N TYR A 196 16.47 13.26 12.50
CA TYR A 196 16.69 14.68 12.34
C TYR A 196 15.61 15.46 13.11
N ASP A 197 16.00 16.50 13.83
CA ASP A 197 15.07 17.29 14.62
C ASP A 197 14.38 18.36 13.76
N PHE A 198 13.13 18.08 13.39
CA PHE A 198 12.27 19.02 12.68
C PHE A 198 11.49 19.97 13.61
N SER A 199 11.55 19.78 14.94
CA SER A 199 10.75 20.55 15.89
C SER A 199 10.99 22.07 15.84
N PRO A 200 12.23 22.59 15.58
CA PRO A 200 12.45 24.03 15.50
C PRO A 200 11.73 24.71 14.34
N TYR A 201 11.28 23.96 13.34
CA TYR A 201 10.69 24.52 12.11
C TYR A 201 9.16 24.54 12.16
N ASN A 202 8.55 23.94 13.20
CA ASN A 202 7.09 23.87 13.36
C ASN A 202 6.37 23.30 12.12
N TRP A 203 6.92 22.21 11.58
CA TRP A 203 6.36 21.50 10.43
C TRP A 203 5.36 20.43 10.89
N GLU A 204 4.44 20.08 10.01
CA GLU A 204 3.55 18.94 10.19
C GLU A 204 4.34 17.61 10.21
N ASP A 205 3.68 16.52 10.61
CA ASP A 205 4.32 15.20 10.61
C ASP A 205 4.65 14.68 9.21
N SER A 206 3.99 15.20 8.16
CA SER A 206 4.29 14.89 6.76
C SER A 206 4.42 16.16 5.92
N ASN A 207 5.54 16.32 5.22
CA ASN A 207 5.84 17.52 4.45
C ASN A 207 6.32 17.17 3.04
N PHE A 208 5.77 17.83 2.05
CA PHE A 208 6.12 17.73 0.64
C PHE A 208 6.72 19.04 0.16
N ILE A 209 7.92 18.99 -0.38
CA ILE A 209 8.66 20.17 -0.82
C ILE A 209 8.63 20.24 -2.34
N ILE A 210 8.07 21.32 -2.84
CA ILE A 210 7.96 21.60 -4.27
C ILE A 210 9.22 22.33 -4.73
N HIS A 211 10.00 21.67 -5.59
CA HIS A 211 11.16 22.27 -6.22
C HIS A 211 11.59 21.42 -7.43
N PRO A 212 11.94 22.04 -8.58
CA PRO A 212 12.27 21.30 -9.80
C PRO A 212 13.43 20.32 -9.68
N GLU A 213 14.44 20.62 -8.85
CA GLU A 213 15.64 19.79 -8.68
C GLU A 213 15.76 19.17 -7.29
N HIS A 214 15.28 19.87 -6.24
CA HIS A 214 15.46 19.48 -4.85
C HIS A 214 14.13 19.11 -4.17
N TYR A 215 13.19 18.54 -4.94
CA TYR A 215 11.95 18.06 -4.37
C TYR A 215 12.18 16.89 -3.42
N TYR A 216 11.42 16.87 -2.35
CA TYR A 216 11.43 15.75 -1.40
C TYR A 216 10.15 15.68 -0.58
N MET A 217 9.98 14.56 0.08
CA MET A 217 9.04 14.44 1.20
C MET A 217 9.82 14.09 2.47
N ALA A 218 9.39 14.66 3.59
CA ALA A 218 9.85 14.31 4.92
C ALA A 218 8.64 13.93 5.77
N ALA A 219 8.58 12.67 6.19
CA ALA A 219 7.45 12.17 6.97
C ALA A 219 7.95 11.46 8.22
N LYS A 220 7.35 11.79 9.34
CA LYS A 220 7.59 11.14 10.63
C LYS A 220 7.12 9.69 10.55
N ILE A 221 7.99 8.77 10.93
CA ILE A 221 7.70 7.33 10.90
C ILE A 221 7.82 6.66 12.26
N GLY A 222 8.28 7.38 13.26
CA GLY A 222 8.38 6.91 14.64
C GLY A 222 8.20 8.05 15.64
N THR A 223 7.82 7.71 16.85
CA THR A 223 7.67 8.67 17.96
C THR A 223 9.00 9.05 18.61
N ASP A 224 10.08 8.41 18.18
CA ASP A 224 11.45 8.59 18.66
C ASP A 224 12.26 9.60 17.83
N GLY A 225 11.62 10.36 16.93
CA GLY A 225 12.27 11.35 16.07
C GLY A 225 12.79 10.78 14.75
N LEU A 226 12.38 9.56 14.40
CA LEU A 226 12.73 8.97 13.10
C LEU A 226 11.80 9.49 12.00
N TYR A 227 12.39 10.00 10.94
CA TYR A 227 11.71 10.45 9.73
C TYR A 227 12.14 9.63 8.51
N ARG A 228 11.21 9.44 7.57
CA ARG A 228 11.54 9.06 6.21
C ARG A 228 11.70 10.32 5.38
N ILE A 229 12.89 10.48 4.78
CA ILE A 229 13.18 11.55 3.83
C ILE A 229 13.42 10.90 2.47
N THR A 230 12.51 11.16 1.53
CA THR A 230 12.58 10.63 0.16
C THR A 230 12.76 11.81 -0.79
N TYR A 231 13.84 11.82 -1.55
CA TYR A 231 14.21 12.93 -2.42
C TYR A 231 14.62 12.49 -3.82
N GLY A 232 14.48 13.40 -4.78
CA GLY A 232 14.91 13.19 -6.15
C GLY A 232 16.42 13.30 -6.35
N GLU A 233 16.95 12.46 -7.23
CA GLU A 233 18.34 12.48 -7.69
C GLU A 233 18.43 12.36 -9.20
N LYS A 234 19.60 12.71 -9.74
CA LYS A 234 19.89 12.58 -11.17
C LYS A 234 19.83 11.12 -11.59
N PRO A 235 19.17 10.80 -12.71
CA PRO A 235 19.12 9.43 -13.22
C PRO A 235 20.49 8.84 -13.48
N GLY A 236 20.63 7.53 -13.26
CA GLY A 236 21.82 6.76 -13.65
C GLY A 236 23.01 6.82 -12.70
N LEU A 237 22.88 7.47 -11.53
CA LEU A 237 23.92 7.47 -10.50
C LEU A 237 24.06 6.10 -9.83
N THR A 238 25.30 5.68 -9.57
CA THR A 238 25.57 4.46 -8.80
C THR A 238 25.27 4.67 -7.32
N LEU A 239 25.19 3.58 -6.56
CA LEU A 239 24.97 3.63 -5.11
C LEU A 239 26.06 4.45 -4.39
N GLU A 240 27.31 4.31 -4.81
CA GLU A 240 28.46 5.03 -4.27
C GLU A 240 28.32 6.54 -4.52
N GLN A 241 28.02 6.91 -5.77
CA GLN A 241 27.80 8.32 -6.14
C GLN A 241 26.63 8.95 -5.38
N LEU A 242 25.54 8.20 -5.19
CA LEU A 242 24.39 8.66 -4.41
C LEU A 242 24.76 8.90 -2.94
N LYS A 243 25.57 8.00 -2.35
CA LYS A 243 26.06 8.16 -0.97
C LYS A 243 27.02 9.33 -0.80
N GLU A 244 27.91 9.56 -1.77
CA GLU A 244 28.81 10.71 -1.77
C GLU A 244 28.05 12.04 -1.87
N ARG A 245 26.99 12.09 -2.63
CA ARG A 245 26.14 13.27 -2.83
C ARG A 245 25.20 13.57 -1.68
N GLN A 246 24.84 12.56 -0.89
CA GLN A 246 23.81 12.66 0.15
C GLN A 246 24.07 13.81 1.16
N PRO A 247 25.29 14.04 1.70
CA PRO A 247 25.51 15.13 2.64
C PRO A 247 25.27 16.52 2.02
N MET A 248 25.73 16.70 0.78
CA MET A 248 25.47 17.93 0.03
C MET A 248 23.96 18.15 -0.17
N LYS A 249 23.22 17.09 -0.57
CA LYS A 249 21.78 17.17 -0.78
C LYS A 249 21.05 17.58 0.49
N PHE A 250 21.34 16.98 1.63
CA PHE A 250 20.70 17.33 2.91
C PHE A 250 21.04 18.75 3.35
N LYS A 251 22.29 19.18 3.16
CA LYS A 251 22.69 20.56 3.44
C LYS A 251 21.98 21.57 2.54
N GLU A 252 21.63 21.19 1.33
CA GLU A 252 20.99 22.07 0.35
C GLU A 252 19.50 22.22 0.59
N PHE A 253 18.79 21.14 0.91
CA PHE A 253 17.35 21.17 0.92
C PHE A 253 16.67 20.98 2.29
N LEU A 254 17.33 20.38 3.30
CA LEU A 254 16.70 20.29 4.61
C LEU A 254 16.69 21.64 5.33
N PRO A 255 15.61 21.94 6.08
CA PRO A 255 15.58 23.15 6.88
C PRO A 255 16.74 23.19 7.87
N GLY A 256 17.35 24.35 8.07
CA GLY A 256 18.53 24.49 8.91
C GLY A 256 19.85 24.09 8.25
N HIS A 257 19.85 23.58 7.02
CA HIS A 257 21.05 23.25 6.23
C HIS A 257 22.09 22.40 7.02
N PRO A 258 21.67 21.22 7.56
CA PRO A 258 22.47 20.50 8.54
C PRO A 258 23.78 19.94 7.98
N ASP A 259 24.80 19.98 8.80
CA ASP A 259 26.01 19.20 8.57
C ASP A 259 25.82 17.72 9.00
N PRO A 260 26.61 16.78 8.48
CA PRO A 260 26.45 15.34 8.74
C PRO A 260 26.45 14.93 10.22
N SER A 261 26.99 15.76 11.11
CA SER A 261 26.97 15.54 12.56
C SER A 261 25.63 15.82 13.22
N GLN A 262 24.70 16.48 12.51
CA GLN A 262 23.39 16.93 13.03
C GLN A 262 22.26 15.98 12.70
N TYR A 263 22.52 14.90 11.96
CA TYR A 263 21.54 13.87 11.64
C TYR A 263 22.18 12.48 11.67
N LYS A 264 21.33 11.44 11.74
CA LYS A 264 21.80 10.05 11.67
C LYS A 264 20.93 9.25 10.71
N ILE A 265 21.51 8.83 9.59
CA ILE A 265 20.87 7.93 8.63
C ILE A 265 21.01 6.49 9.13
N VAL A 266 19.87 5.77 9.23
CA VAL A 266 19.83 4.35 9.64
C VAL A 266 19.45 3.43 8.49
N ASN A 267 18.90 3.99 7.40
CA ASN A 267 18.65 3.27 6.15
C ASN A 267 18.87 4.22 4.97
N PHE A 268 19.41 3.69 3.87
CA PHE A 268 19.63 4.40 2.62
C PHE A 268 19.29 3.48 1.44
N SER A 269 18.20 3.78 0.77
CA SER A 269 17.63 2.93 -0.28
C SER A 269 17.32 3.73 -1.54
N PRO A 270 18.22 3.73 -2.54
CA PRO A 270 17.89 4.25 -3.87
C PRO A 270 17.03 3.25 -4.62
N TYR A 271 16.04 3.73 -5.38
CA TYR A 271 15.23 2.88 -6.24
C TYR A 271 14.62 3.65 -7.41
N LYS A 272 14.21 2.89 -8.44
CA LYS A 272 13.46 3.39 -9.58
C LYS A 272 11.97 3.37 -9.27
N ILE A 273 11.28 4.36 -9.76
CA ILE A 273 9.86 4.51 -9.57
C ILE A 273 9.10 3.77 -10.69
N HIS A 274 8.14 2.96 -10.32
CA HIS A 274 7.31 2.21 -11.25
C HIS A 274 5.84 2.57 -11.08
N GLN A 275 5.13 2.61 -12.23
CA GLN A 275 3.68 2.75 -12.32
C GLN A 275 3.21 1.60 -13.21
N ARG A 276 2.77 0.48 -12.62
CA ARG A 276 2.51 -0.77 -13.32
C ARG A 276 1.28 -1.47 -12.80
N LEU A 277 0.56 -2.15 -13.70
CA LEU A 277 -0.56 -3.02 -13.38
C LEU A 277 -0.40 -4.34 -14.13
N ALA A 278 -0.61 -5.47 -13.46
CA ALA A 278 -0.63 -6.79 -14.07
C ALA A 278 -1.71 -6.87 -15.17
N PRO A 279 -1.50 -7.68 -16.22
CA PRO A 279 -2.51 -7.86 -17.29
C PRO A 279 -3.88 -8.28 -16.76
N SER A 280 -3.90 -9.04 -15.67
CA SER A 280 -5.11 -9.39 -14.90
C SER A 280 -4.74 -9.66 -13.45
N MET A 281 -5.67 -9.39 -12.53
CA MET A 281 -5.52 -9.77 -11.12
C MET A 281 -6.09 -11.17 -10.83
N ARG A 282 -6.60 -11.88 -11.86
CA ARG A 282 -7.06 -13.27 -11.80
C ARG A 282 -6.71 -14.05 -13.07
N VAL A 283 -6.25 -15.30 -12.89
CA VAL A 283 -6.14 -16.29 -13.97
C VAL A 283 -6.62 -17.64 -13.44
N GLY A 284 -7.85 -18.01 -13.74
CA GLY A 284 -8.45 -19.25 -13.25
C GLY A 284 -8.53 -19.27 -11.70
N ARG A 285 -7.73 -20.15 -11.07
CA ARG A 285 -7.64 -20.32 -9.61
C ARG A 285 -6.54 -19.48 -8.97
N PHE A 286 -5.81 -18.68 -9.74
CA PHE A 286 -4.79 -17.75 -9.26
C PHE A 286 -5.34 -16.34 -9.15
N CYS A 287 -5.06 -15.68 -8.02
CA CYS A 287 -5.33 -14.26 -7.82
C CYS A 287 -4.04 -13.52 -7.44
N LEU A 288 -3.99 -12.22 -7.75
CA LEU A 288 -2.92 -11.31 -7.33
C LEU A 288 -3.50 -10.20 -6.46
N ALA A 289 -2.73 -9.73 -5.47
CA ALA A 289 -3.08 -8.59 -4.63
C ALA A 289 -1.86 -7.74 -4.30
N ALA A 290 -2.07 -6.46 -4.04
CA ALA A 290 -1.05 -5.48 -3.65
C ALA A 290 0.11 -5.40 -4.66
N ASP A 291 1.37 -5.29 -4.20
CA ASP A 291 2.54 -5.12 -5.06
C ASP A 291 2.76 -6.27 -6.06
N ALA A 292 2.18 -7.44 -5.82
CA ALA A 292 2.20 -8.53 -6.79
C ALA A 292 1.32 -8.21 -8.01
N ALA A 293 0.27 -7.41 -7.83
CA ALA A 293 -0.67 -7.00 -8.86
C ALA A 293 -0.33 -5.64 -9.49
N HIS A 294 0.09 -4.66 -8.70
CA HIS A 294 0.34 -3.29 -9.17
C HIS A 294 1.38 -2.55 -8.33
N LEU A 295 2.04 -1.60 -8.97
CA LEU A 295 3.01 -0.69 -8.36
C LEU A 295 2.66 0.75 -8.67
N CYS A 296 2.90 1.65 -7.72
CA CYS A 296 2.83 3.09 -7.92
C CYS A 296 4.00 3.80 -7.23
N ASN A 297 4.26 5.06 -7.60
CA ASN A 297 5.28 5.86 -6.94
C ASN A 297 4.89 6.19 -5.48
N PRO A 298 5.86 6.48 -4.61
CA PRO A 298 5.60 6.68 -3.18
C PRO A 298 4.91 8.00 -2.83
N PHE A 299 5.00 9.01 -3.69
CA PHE A 299 4.53 10.37 -3.37
C PHE A 299 3.00 10.51 -3.28
N GLY A 300 2.26 9.52 -3.78
CA GLY A 300 0.80 9.45 -3.62
C GLY A 300 0.35 8.77 -2.34
N GLY A 301 1.23 8.05 -1.64
CA GLY A 301 0.84 7.27 -0.45
C GLY A 301 -0.18 6.15 -0.69
N MET A 302 -0.35 5.74 -1.94
CA MET A 302 -1.45 4.85 -2.35
C MET A 302 -1.08 3.37 -2.35
N GLY A 303 0.21 3.01 -2.40
CA GLY A 303 0.64 1.63 -2.55
C GLY A 303 0.21 0.74 -1.38
N LEU A 304 0.55 1.11 -0.14
CA LEU A 304 0.18 0.35 1.05
C LEU A 304 -1.33 0.32 1.26
N THR A 305 -1.97 1.50 1.25
CA THR A 305 -3.42 1.61 1.45
C THR A 305 -4.19 0.83 0.38
N GLY A 306 -3.83 0.99 -0.90
CA GLY A 306 -4.45 0.26 -2.01
C GLY A 306 -4.28 -1.25 -1.90
N GLY A 307 -3.06 -1.71 -1.57
CA GLY A 307 -2.78 -3.14 -1.40
C GLY A 307 -3.54 -3.78 -0.24
N ILE A 308 -3.72 -3.08 0.88
CA ILE A 308 -4.53 -3.57 2.01
C ILE A 308 -6.01 -3.65 1.62
N VAL A 309 -6.51 -2.69 0.85
CA VAL A 309 -7.91 -2.71 0.35
C VAL A 309 -8.13 -3.81 -0.68
N ASP A 310 -7.12 -4.13 -1.52
CA ASP A 310 -7.20 -5.31 -2.39
C ASP A 310 -7.42 -6.58 -1.56
N VAL A 311 -6.63 -6.73 -0.49
CA VAL A 311 -6.71 -7.87 0.43
C VAL A 311 -8.10 -8.00 1.05
N GLY A 312 -8.69 -6.90 1.51
CA GLY A 312 -10.05 -6.90 2.08
C GLY A 312 -11.11 -7.34 1.07
N GLY A 313 -11.03 -6.81 -0.17
CA GLY A 313 -11.94 -7.21 -1.24
C GLY A 313 -11.76 -8.67 -1.65
N LEU A 314 -10.52 -9.14 -1.75
CA LEU A 314 -10.24 -10.54 -2.08
C LEU A 314 -10.71 -11.50 -0.97
N TYR A 315 -10.53 -11.10 0.30
CA TYR A 315 -11.07 -11.84 1.43
C TYR A 315 -12.59 -12.01 1.32
N ASP A 316 -13.34 -10.93 1.02
CA ASP A 316 -14.80 -11.03 0.87
C ASP A 316 -15.16 -12.01 -0.24
N CYS A 317 -14.48 -11.98 -1.38
CA CYS A 317 -14.72 -12.92 -2.48
C CYS A 317 -14.42 -14.36 -2.08
N LEU A 318 -13.25 -14.64 -1.52
CA LEU A 318 -12.84 -16.00 -1.14
C LEU A 318 -13.71 -16.57 -0.01
N ALA A 319 -14.03 -15.77 1.01
CA ALA A 319 -14.91 -16.17 2.08
C ALA A 319 -16.33 -16.47 1.56
N GLY A 320 -16.85 -15.63 0.66
CA GLY A 320 -18.15 -15.87 0.02
C GLY A 320 -18.21 -17.17 -0.78
N ILE A 321 -17.13 -17.52 -1.49
CA ILE A 321 -17.02 -18.80 -2.21
C ILE A 321 -16.98 -19.97 -1.22
N TYR A 322 -16.11 -19.89 -0.20
CA TYR A 322 -15.96 -20.95 0.79
C TYR A 322 -17.26 -21.26 1.55
N GLU A 323 -18.02 -20.23 1.87
CA GLU A 323 -19.32 -20.35 2.56
C GLU A 323 -20.48 -20.68 1.60
N GLY A 324 -20.23 -20.80 0.28
CA GLY A 324 -21.28 -21.06 -0.72
C GLY A 324 -22.21 -19.86 -1.00
N LEU A 325 -21.83 -18.67 -0.52
CA LEU A 325 -22.57 -17.42 -0.71
C LEU A 325 -22.30 -16.76 -2.07
N ALA A 326 -21.21 -17.10 -2.72
CA ALA A 326 -20.86 -16.57 -4.03
C ALA A 326 -20.36 -17.67 -4.96
N ASP A 327 -20.53 -17.46 -6.27
CA ASP A 327 -19.89 -18.31 -7.27
C ASP A 327 -18.44 -17.85 -7.53
N PRO A 328 -17.56 -18.76 -8.02
CA PRO A 328 -16.15 -18.41 -8.34
C PRO A 328 -16.00 -17.22 -9.29
N SER A 329 -17.02 -16.87 -10.08
CA SER A 329 -17.02 -15.69 -10.95
C SER A 329 -16.96 -14.35 -10.19
N ILE A 330 -17.20 -14.33 -8.88
CA ILE A 330 -16.97 -13.12 -8.06
C ILE A 330 -15.51 -12.67 -8.10
N LEU A 331 -14.57 -13.61 -8.33
CA LEU A 331 -13.15 -13.28 -8.47
C LEU A 331 -12.83 -12.55 -9.79
N ASP A 332 -13.67 -12.70 -10.84
CA ASP A 332 -13.53 -11.88 -12.05
C ASP A 332 -13.93 -10.44 -11.77
N LYS A 333 -15.01 -10.24 -10.97
CA LYS A 333 -15.38 -8.91 -10.49
C LYS A 333 -14.32 -8.28 -9.60
N TYR A 334 -13.68 -9.08 -8.73
CA TYR A 334 -12.52 -8.61 -7.97
C TYR A 334 -11.43 -8.08 -8.89
N ALA A 335 -11.01 -8.87 -9.87
CA ALA A 335 -9.95 -8.50 -10.80
C ALA A 335 -10.30 -7.24 -11.60
N GLU A 336 -11.51 -7.15 -12.13
CA GLU A 336 -12.00 -6.00 -12.88
C GLU A 336 -12.05 -4.73 -12.03
N ILE A 337 -12.70 -4.79 -10.87
CA ILE A 337 -12.93 -3.61 -10.03
C ILE A 337 -11.63 -3.11 -9.41
N ARG A 338 -10.73 -4.01 -8.95
CA ARG A 338 -9.45 -3.58 -8.39
C ARG A 338 -8.54 -2.97 -9.43
N ALA A 339 -8.50 -3.53 -10.65
CA ALA A 339 -7.81 -2.92 -11.79
C ALA A 339 -8.39 -1.54 -12.16
N GLN A 340 -9.72 -1.40 -12.14
CA GLN A 340 -10.39 -0.11 -12.33
C GLN A 340 -9.98 0.90 -11.25
N LYS A 341 -10.00 0.52 -9.96
CA LYS A 341 -9.58 1.39 -8.84
C LYS A 341 -8.11 1.83 -8.97
N TYR A 342 -7.23 0.92 -9.42
CA TYR A 342 -5.86 1.30 -9.72
C TYR A 342 -5.79 2.35 -10.83
N ASN A 343 -6.46 2.13 -11.96
CA ASN A 343 -6.41 3.02 -13.11
C ASN A 343 -7.06 4.38 -12.86
N GLU A 344 -8.17 4.42 -12.13
CA GLU A 344 -8.96 5.64 -11.92
C GLU A 344 -8.55 6.44 -10.69
N ILE A 345 -7.91 5.80 -9.69
CA ILE A 345 -7.59 6.44 -8.41
C ILE A 345 -6.10 6.37 -8.11
N VAL A 346 -5.53 5.16 -7.96
CA VAL A 346 -4.15 4.98 -7.48
C VAL A 346 -3.14 5.57 -8.45
N ASN A 347 -3.26 5.25 -9.73
CA ASN A 347 -2.32 5.68 -10.76
C ASN A 347 -2.38 7.20 -11.00
N PRO A 348 -3.56 7.85 -11.19
CA PRO A 348 -3.62 9.30 -11.36
C PRO A 348 -3.10 10.06 -10.13
N ILE A 349 -3.59 9.75 -8.94
CA ILE A 349 -3.21 10.46 -7.71
C ILE A 349 -1.69 10.40 -7.48
N SER A 350 -1.09 9.21 -7.60
CA SER A 350 0.35 9.08 -7.40
C SER A 350 1.15 9.78 -8.51
N SER A 351 0.69 9.72 -9.77
CA SER A 351 1.34 10.42 -10.89
C SER A 351 1.26 11.95 -10.75
N ASP A 352 0.11 12.48 -10.36
CA ASP A 352 -0.06 13.92 -10.17
C ASP A 352 0.80 14.44 -9.01
N ASN A 353 0.94 13.65 -7.96
CA ASN A 353 1.74 14.05 -6.80
C ASN A 353 3.23 14.17 -7.11
N ILE A 354 3.84 13.25 -7.85
CA ILE A 354 5.26 13.41 -8.23
C ILE A 354 5.44 14.60 -9.17
N VAL A 355 4.56 14.79 -10.15
CA VAL A 355 4.59 15.95 -11.06
C VAL A 355 4.38 17.27 -10.31
N ARG A 356 3.52 17.28 -9.30
CA ARG A 356 3.32 18.44 -8.40
C ARG A 356 4.61 18.84 -7.71
N LEU A 357 5.44 17.88 -7.31
CA LEU A 357 6.66 18.18 -6.57
C LEU A 357 7.79 18.69 -7.45
N ASN A 358 7.98 18.11 -8.65
CA ASN A 358 9.15 18.40 -9.50
C ASN A 358 8.81 19.15 -10.80
N GLY A 359 7.55 19.21 -11.19
CA GLY A 359 7.12 19.67 -12.51
C GLY A 359 6.63 21.11 -12.55
N GLN A 360 6.71 21.89 -11.47
CA GLN A 360 6.16 23.26 -11.43
C GLN A 360 7.06 24.27 -10.71
N ASP A 361 6.83 25.54 -11.01
CA ASP A 361 7.43 26.67 -10.29
C ASP A 361 6.76 26.81 -8.91
N PRO A 362 7.51 26.65 -7.79
CA PRO A 362 6.94 26.76 -6.45
C PRO A 362 6.33 28.12 -6.14
N ASP A 363 6.76 29.21 -6.80
CA ASP A 363 6.21 30.55 -6.62
C ASP A 363 4.82 30.70 -7.25
N LYS A 364 4.50 29.87 -8.23
CA LYS A 364 3.21 29.83 -8.93
C LYS A 364 2.35 28.63 -8.58
N ALA A 365 2.80 27.78 -7.66
CA ALA A 365 2.14 26.52 -7.38
C ALA A 365 0.68 26.70 -6.92
N LEU A 366 0.38 27.68 -6.08
CA LEU A 366 -1.01 27.98 -5.67
C LEU A 366 -1.88 28.53 -6.81
N GLU A 367 -1.29 29.16 -7.80
CA GLU A 367 -2.04 29.67 -8.98
C GLU A 367 -2.33 28.54 -9.97
N ASN A 368 -1.38 27.63 -10.17
CA ASN A 368 -1.42 26.65 -11.24
C ASN A 368 -2.00 25.29 -10.80
N ASP A 369 -1.88 24.92 -9.52
CA ASP A 369 -2.29 23.61 -9.03
C ASP A 369 -3.65 23.68 -8.31
N GLU A 370 -4.66 23.06 -8.91
CA GLU A 370 -6.02 23.01 -8.36
C GLU A 370 -6.07 22.29 -7.00
N PHE A 371 -5.30 21.21 -6.85
CA PHE A 371 -5.25 20.47 -5.59
C PHE A 371 -4.70 21.35 -4.44
N LEU A 372 -3.65 22.15 -4.67
CA LEU A 372 -3.14 23.07 -3.65
C LEU A 372 -4.16 24.16 -3.30
N ARG A 373 -4.94 24.65 -4.28
CA ARG A 373 -6.05 25.57 -4.01
C ARG A 373 -7.14 24.92 -3.16
N MET A 374 -7.45 23.65 -3.43
CA MET A 374 -8.40 22.90 -2.59
C MET A 374 -7.88 22.71 -1.17
N CYS A 375 -6.61 22.36 -0.99
CA CYS A 375 -5.98 22.29 0.33
C CYS A 375 -6.03 23.65 1.03
N LYS A 376 -5.79 24.74 0.32
CA LYS A 376 -5.87 26.10 0.86
C LYS A 376 -7.29 26.46 1.31
N ARG A 377 -8.32 26.09 0.54
CA ARG A 377 -9.71 26.23 0.96
C ARG A 377 -10.02 25.41 2.21
N ALA A 378 -9.51 24.17 2.28
CA ALA A 378 -9.73 23.25 3.39
C ALA A 378 -9.17 23.76 4.74
N GLU A 379 -8.22 24.69 4.73
CA GLU A 379 -7.70 25.32 5.96
C GLU A 379 -8.76 26.12 6.74
N THR A 380 -9.77 26.65 6.03
CA THR A 380 -10.83 27.48 6.63
C THR A 380 -12.23 26.91 6.50
N ASP A 381 -12.45 26.00 5.55
CA ASP A 381 -13.73 25.30 5.31
C ASP A 381 -13.63 23.86 5.81
N HIS A 382 -13.92 23.66 7.09
CA HIS A 382 -13.75 22.36 7.75
C HIS A 382 -14.69 21.27 7.21
N GLU A 383 -15.90 21.62 6.77
CA GLU A 383 -16.81 20.65 6.13
C GLU A 383 -16.25 20.18 4.79
N PHE A 384 -15.76 21.09 3.98
CA PHE A 384 -15.06 20.76 2.75
C PHE A 384 -13.80 19.93 3.03
N ALA A 385 -13.04 20.26 4.07
CA ALA A 385 -11.85 19.52 4.47
C ALA A 385 -12.17 18.05 4.82
N LYS A 386 -13.22 17.80 5.61
CA LYS A 386 -13.69 16.45 5.95
C LYS A 386 -14.14 15.68 4.71
N GLN A 387 -14.92 16.32 3.83
CA GLN A 387 -15.37 15.72 2.58
C GLN A 387 -14.19 15.36 1.67
N MET A 388 -13.22 16.24 1.54
CA MET A 388 -12.01 16.06 0.77
C MET A 388 -11.19 14.87 1.30
N GLN A 389 -10.97 14.78 2.60
CA GLN A 389 -10.27 13.66 3.24
C GLN A 389 -11.03 12.33 3.11
N GLY A 390 -12.36 12.39 3.14
CA GLY A 390 -13.23 11.23 2.91
C GLY A 390 -13.13 10.61 1.51
N GLY A 391 -12.64 11.37 0.53
CA GLY A 391 -12.54 10.93 -0.88
C GLY A 391 -11.72 9.65 -1.07
N VAL A 392 -10.74 9.39 -0.23
CA VAL A 392 -9.92 8.16 -0.29
C VAL A 392 -10.76 6.87 -0.08
N ASN A 393 -11.93 6.99 0.56
CA ASN A 393 -12.84 5.86 0.73
C ASN A 393 -13.40 5.32 -0.59
N ALA A 394 -13.27 6.06 -1.69
CA ALA A 394 -13.58 5.56 -3.04
C ALA A 394 -12.72 4.35 -3.46
N LEU A 395 -11.60 4.08 -2.78
CA LEU A 395 -10.82 2.85 -2.96
C LEU A 395 -11.58 1.59 -2.52
N LYS A 396 -12.46 1.71 -1.52
CA LYS A 396 -13.26 0.58 -1.04
C LYS A 396 -14.29 0.14 -2.09
N HIS A 397 -14.64 -1.13 -2.05
CA HIS A 397 -15.74 -1.70 -2.77
C HIS A 397 -16.32 -2.84 -1.95
N ASP A 398 -17.63 -2.87 -1.80
CA ASP A 398 -18.33 -3.94 -1.08
C ASP A 398 -18.61 -5.11 -2.03
N PHE A 399 -17.77 -6.16 -1.97
CA PHE A 399 -17.97 -7.36 -2.77
C PHE A 399 -19.09 -8.25 -2.22
N THR A 400 -19.53 -8.07 -0.97
CA THR A 400 -20.61 -8.85 -0.38
C THR A 400 -21.97 -8.57 -1.04
N GLN A 401 -22.11 -7.44 -1.74
CA GLN A 401 -23.31 -7.12 -2.53
C GLN A 401 -23.58 -8.13 -3.65
N TYR A 402 -22.55 -8.88 -4.07
CA TYR A 402 -22.67 -9.93 -5.10
C TYR A 402 -22.99 -11.32 -4.51
N TYR A 403 -23.18 -11.42 -3.21
CA TYR A 403 -23.59 -12.67 -2.57
C TYR A 403 -25.01 -13.04 -2.94
N LYS A 404 -25.28 -14.35 -3.04
CA LYS A 404 -26.62 -14.89 -3.27
C LYS A 404 -27.54 -14.46 -2.14
N LYS A 405 -28.65 -13.82 -2.46
CA LYS A 405 -29.67 -13.48 -1.45
C LYS A 405 -30.30 -14.79 -0.93
N LYS A 406 -30.32 -14.97 0.37
CA LYS A 406 -31.05 -16.07 0.99
C LYS A 406 -32.54 -15.96 0.56
N GLY A 407 -33.01 -16.80 -0.37
CA GLY A 407 -34.41 -16.93 -0.71
C GLY A 407 -34.89 -16.45 -2.07
N THR A 408 -34.00 -16.17 -3.07
CA THR A 408 -34.47 -15.86 -4.44
C THR A 408 -33.80 -16.76 -5.46
N GLN A 409 -34.59 -17.67 -6.05
CA GLN A 409 -34.28 -18.28 -7.33
C GLN A 409 -34.31 -17.21 -8.43
N ASN A 410 -33.24 -17.20 -9.26
CA ASN A 410 -33.09 -16.56 -10.56
C ASN A 410 -33.99 -15.37 -10.90
N GLY A 411 -33.41 -14.20 -10.94
CA GLY A 411 -33.95 -13.03 -11.58
C GLY A 411 -32.83 -12.03 -11.87
N SER A 412 -32.45 -11.93 -13.14
CA SER A 412 -31.56 -10.91 -13.67
C SER A 412 -32.10 -9.51 -13.35
N THR A 413 -31.31 -8.66 -12.70
CA THR A 413 -31.56 -7.21 -12.69
C THR A 413 -30.26 -6.49 -12.93
N GLU A 414 -30.22 -5.83 -14.08
CA GLU A 414 -29.31 -4.73 -14.41
C GLU A 414 -29.41 -3.67 -13.33
N ASN A 415 -28.28 -3.23 -12.82
CA ASN A 415 -28.17 -1.97 -12.11
C ASN A 415 -27.02 -1.16 -12.71
N GLY A 416 -27.43 -0.34 -13.67
CA GLY A 416 -26.62 0.79 -14.10
C GLY A 416 -26.82 1.99 -13.17
N ASP A 417 -25.84 2.85 -13.15
CA ASP A 417 -25.89 4.26 -12.73
C ASP A 417 -25.92 4.58 -11.23
N PHE A 418 -24.78 4.36 -10.52
CA PHE A 418 -24.51 5.11 -9.30
C PHE A 418 -23.30 6.08 -9.43
N LEU A 419 -22.54 5.99 -10.52
CA LEU A 419 -21.24 6.69 -10.67
C LEU A 419 -21.31 8.08 -11.31
N LYS A 420 -22.51 8.58 -11.69
CA LYS A 420 -22.60 9.85 -12.46
C LYS A 420 -22.89 11.13 -11.67
N GLN A 421 -23.07 11.09 -10.36
CA GLN A 421 -23.57 12.27 -9.63
C GLN A 421 -22.57 12.99 -8.69
N HIS A 422 -21.36 12.52 -8.51
CA HIS A 422 -20.39 13.22 -7.64
C HIS A 422 -18.98 13.24 -8.21
N HIS A 423 -18.74 14.15 -9.15
CA HIS A 423 -17.39 14.58 -9.50
C HIS A 423 -16.83 15.49 -8.38
N LEU A 424 -16.36 14.86 -7.31
CA LEU A 424 -15.41 15.50 -6.39
C LEU A 424 -14.01 15.05 -6.78
N PRO A 425 -13.02 15.95 -6.85
CA PRO A 425 -11.66 15.55 -7.17
C PRO A 425 -11.12 14.63 -6.09
N LEU A 426 -10.87 13.39 -6.46
CA LEU A 426 -10.34 12.31 -5.60
C LEU A 426 -8.91 12.57 -5.07
N GLN A 427 -8.26 13.65 -5.51
CA GLN A 427 -6.85 13.92 -5.24
C GLN A 427 -6.51 14.27 -3.79
N ALA A 428 -7.48 14.70 -3.00
CA ALA A 428 -7.23 15.30 -1.70
C ALA A 428 -6.92 14.31 -0.57
N ALA A 429 -7.43 13.10 -0.66
CA ALA A 429 -7.38 12.17 0.44
C ALA A 429 -6.08 11.34 0.51
N ALA A 430 -5.27 11.37 -0.54
CA ALA A 430 -4.07 10.53 -0.65
C ALA A 430 -2.78 11.18 -0.16
N ALA A 431 -2.83 12.46 0.23
CA ALA A 431 -1.62 13.22 0.58
C ALA A 431 -0.95 12.80 1.90
N GLY A 432 -1.56 11.92 2.67
CA GLY A 432 -1.01 11.42 3.94
C GLY A 432 -0.16 10.17 3.87
N GLY A 433 -0.02 9.56 2.72
CA GLY A 433 0.66 8.27 2.61
C GLY A 433 2.13 8.38 2.20
N VAL A 434 3.02 7.91 3.04
CA VAL A 434 4.44 7.72 2.76
C VAL A 434 4.70 6.24 2.54
N ASN A 435 4.83 5.84 1.29
CA ASN A 435 5.07 4.44 0.91
C ASN A 435 6.23 4.30 -0.06
N ALA A 436 7.22 3.53 0.31
CA ALA A 436 8.14 2.76 -0.54
C ALA A 436 9.04 1.88 0.29
#